data_dc8d614ed25204653b5230a3f7f53edd
#
_entry.id   dc8d614ed25204653b5230a3f7f53edd
#
_cell.length_a   1.000
_cell.length_b   1.000
_cell.length_c   1.000
_cell.angle_alpha   90.00
_cell.angle_beta   90.00
_cell.angle_gamma   90.00
#
_symmetry.space_group_name_H-M   'P 1'
#
loop_
_entity.id
_entity.type
_entity.pdbx_description
1 polymer ?
#
loop_
_entity_poly.entity_id
_entity_poly.type
_entity_poly.pdbx_seq_one_letter_code
_entity_poly.pdbx_strand_id
1 'polypeptide(L)'
;EDQVDDPELLELVQLEVQETLEAYEFPSEEVPIVTGSALLALEALIENTEVSDNKWVNKIYDLMKEVDSYIPTPERETDKTFLMAVEDVFSITGRGTVATGRVERGVLKTNETVDLVGLGDTKNVTVTGLEMFQKTLDETVAGDNVGVLLRGVQKDEIQRGMVIAAPNSIEPHTKFEAQVYVLTKEEGGRHTPFFPGYRPQFYVRTTDV
;
A
#
# COMPACT_ATOMS: atom_id res chain seq x y z
N GLU A 1 7.10 27.18 0.94
CA GLU A 1 6.94 28.55 1.50
C GLU A 1 8.23 29.35 1.42
N ASP A 2 9.41 28.75 1.65
CA ASP A 2 10.71 29.43 1.66
C ASP A 2 11.16 30.01 0.31
N GLN A 3 10.56 29.58 -0.80
CA GLN A 3 10.84 30.08 -2.15
C GLN A 3 9.85 31.16 -2.61
N VAL A 4 8.90 31.55 -1.76
CA VAL A 4 7.83 32.49 -2.09
C VAL A 4 7.77 33.59 -1.04
N ASP A 5 8.10 34.81 -1.45
CA ASP A 5 8.13 35.99 -0.58
C ASP A 5 6.79 36.75 -0.55
N ASP A 6 5.88 36.43 -1.47
CA ASP A 6 4.59 37.08 -1.61
C ASP A 6 3.47 36.26 -0.96
N PRO A 7 2.86 36.73 0.14
CA PRO A 7 1.75 36.06 0.79
C PRO A 7 0.53 35.85 -0.12
N GLU A 8 0.26 36.71 -1.08
CA GLU A 8 -0.87 36.59 -1.98
C GLU A 8 -0.71 35.36 -2.91
N LEU A 9 0.52 35.05 -3.28
CA LEU A 9 0.81 33.83 -4.05
C LEU A 9 0.57 32.55 -3.24
N LEU A 10 0.85 32.57 -1.95
CA LEU A 10 0.56 31.40 -1.08
C LEU A 10 -0.94 31.19 -0.93
N GLU A 11 -1.71 32.27 -0.76
CA GLU A 11 -3.18 32.19 -0.72
C GLU A 11 -3.75 31.67 -2.04
N LEU A 12 -3.21 32.12 -3.18
CA LEU A 12 -3.62 31.65 -4.50
C LEU A 12 -3.38 30.14 -4.67
N VAL A 13 -2.19 29.65 -4.26
CA VAL A 13 -1.88 28.20 -4.31
C VAL A 13 -2.83 27.41 -3.43
N GLN A 14 -3.17 27.91 -2.24
CA GLN A 14 -4.15 27.24 -1.37
C GLN A 14 -5.52 27.15 -2.03
N LEU A 15 -5.98 28.23 -2.68
CA LEU A 15 -7.23 28.23 -3.45
C LEU A 15 -7.22 27.21 -4.59
N GLU A 16 -6.14 27.14 -5.38
CA GLU A 16 -6.00 26.17 -6.46
C GLU A 16 -6.01 24.72 -5.93
N VAL A 17 -5.40 24.45 -4.76
CA VAL A 17 -5.45 23.14 -4.10
C VAL A 17 -6.88 22.82 -3.67
N GLN A 18 -7.60 23.77 -3.09
CA GLN A 18 -9.00 23.59 -2.69
C GLN A 18 -9.92 23.33 -3.89
N GLU A 19 -9.79 24.10 -4.97
CA GLU A 19 -10.52 23.85 -6.22
C GLU A 19 -10.23 22.46 -6.80
N THR A 20 -8.98 22.03 -6.73
CA THR A 20 -8.60 20.67 -7.17
C THR A 20 -9.24 19.59 -6.30
N LEU A 21 -9.23 19.77 -4.97
CA LEU A 21 -9.88 18.84 -4.05
C LEU A 21 -11.39 18.75 -4.29
N GLU A 22 -12.04 19.89 -4.52
CA GLU A 22 -13.46 19.95 -4.84
C GLU A 22 -13.79 19.25 -6.17
N ALA A 23 -12.95 19.43 -7.20
CA ALA A 23 -13.10 18.75 -8.49
C ALA A 23 -13.01 17.21 -8.38
N TYR A 24 -12.32 16.71 -7.34
CA TYR A 24 -12.26 15.29 -7.00
C TYR A 24 -13.24 14.87 -5.91
N GLU A 25 -14.24 15.69 -5.61
CA GLU A 25 -15.31 15.42 -4.63
C GLU A 25 -14.81 15.25 -3.17
N PHE A 26 -13.65 15.84 -2.82
CA PHE A 26 -13.22 15.94 -1.43
C PHE A 26 -13.85 17.16 -0.74
N PRO A 27 -14.08 17.13 0.58
CA PRO A 27 -14.59 18.28 1.34
C PRO A 27 -13.51 19.36 1.48
N SER A 28 -13.24 20.12 0.42
CA SER A 28 -12.10 21.00 0.26
C SER A 28 -11.93 22.04 1.37
N GLU A 29 -13.03 22.52 1.95
CA GLU A 29 -13.03 23.48 3.08
C GLU A 29 -12.62 22.84 4.41
N GLU A 30 -12.78 21.51 4.56
CA GLU A 30 -12.49 20.78 5.79
C GLU A 30 -11.08 20.18 5.79
N VAL A 31 -10.46 20.04 4.60
CA VAL A 31 -9.12 19.45 4.48
C VAL A 31 -8.07 20.44 5.00
N PRO A 32 -7.33 20.11 6.07
CA PRO A 32 -6.31 20.99 6.59
C PRO A 32 -5.13 21.13 5.60
N ILE A 33 -4.74 22.36 5.31
CA ILE A 33 -3.59 22.67 4.46
C ILE A 33 -2.48 23.25 5.34
N VAL A 34 -1.35 22.53 5.41
CA VAL A 34 -0.17 22.96 6.17
C VAL A 34 0.93 23.41 5.22
N THR A 35 1.32 24.67 5.35
CA THR A 35 2.42 25.26 4.59
C THR A 35 3.71 25.22 5.38
N GLY A 36 4.86 25.04 4.70
CA GLY A 36 6.16 24.99 5.36
C GLY A 36 7.33 24.87 4.39
N SER A 37 8.52 24.62 4.91
CA SER A 37 9.71 24.26 4.16
C SER A 37 10.36 23.03 4.77
N ALA A 38 10.32 21.93 4.03
CA ALA A 38 10.98 20.69 4.44
C ALA A 38 12.51 20.84 4.43
N LEU A 39 13.07 21.61 3.48
CA LEU A 39 14.51 21.86 3.40
C LEU A 39 15.01 22.60 4.64
N LEU A 40 14.41 23.72 4.97
CA LEU A 40 14.82 24.53 6.12
C LEU A 40 14.57 23.80 7.46
N ALA A 41 13.55 22.96 7.54
CA ALA A 41 13.34 22.08 8.70
C ALA A 41 14.47 21.04 8.82
N LEU A 42 14.87 20.41 7.72
CA LEU A 42 15.95 19.42 7.70
C LEU A 42 17.28 20.05 8.05
N GLU A 43 17.63 21.20 7.47
CA GLU A 43 18.86 21.94 7.77
C GLU A 43 18.94 22.29 9.26
N ALA A 44 17.85 22.82 9.84
CA ALA A 44 17.78 23.12 11.26
C ALA A 44 18.01 21.89 12.15
N LEU A 45 17.48 20.72 11.77
CA LEU A 45 17.68 19.46 12.50
C LEU A 45 19.11 18.92 12.38
N ILE A 46 19.79 19.18 11.26
CA ILE A 46 21.19 18.77 11.06
C ILE A 46 22.14 19.68 11.86
N GLU A 47 21.86 20.98 11.86
CA GLU A 47 22.70 21.96 12.55
C GLU A 47 22.55 21.96 14.07
N ASN A 48 21.37 21.66 14.57
CA ASN A 48 21.06 21.68 16.00
C ASN A 48 20.04 20.62 16.39
N THR A 49 20.30 19.86 17.43
CA THR A 49 19.39 18.85 17.99
C THR A 49 18.30 19.44 18.92
N GLU A 50 18.47 20.70 19.37
CA GLU A 50 17.49 21.42 20.18
C GLU A 50 16.70 22.41 19.33
N VAL A 51 15.70 21.90 18.57
CA VAL A 51 14.95 22.67 17.58
C VAL A 51 13.50 23.00 18.00
N SER A 52 13.20 22.95 19.30
CA SER A 52 11.85 23.14 19.83
C SER A 52 11.16 24.46 19.42
N ASP A 53 11.95 25.51 19.12
CA ASP A 53 11.43 26.82 18.74
C ASP A 53 11.64 27.16 17.25
N ASN A 54 12.10 26.20 16.43
CA ASN A 54 12.30 26.45 15.01
C ASN A 54 10.96 26.44 14.26
N LYS A 55 10.63 27.55 13.56
CA LYS A 55 9.39 27.71 12.79
C LYS A 55 9.14 26.55 11.82
N TRP A 56 10.16 26.12 11.09
CA TRP A 56 10.01 25.14 10.02
C TRP A 56 9.85 23.72 10.57
N VAL A 57 10.57 23.40 11.64
CA VAL A 57 10.41 22.11 12.34
C VAL A 57 9.03 22.03 12.98
N ASN A 58 8.53 23.13 13.57
CA ASN A 58 7.18 23.17 14.13
C ASN A 58 6.11 22.94 13.07
N LYS A 59 6.32 23.41 11.83
CA LYS A 59 5.40 23.12 10.70
C LYS A 59 5.35 21.63 10.33
N ILE A 60 6.44 20.89 10.49
CA ILE A 60 6.43 19.44 10.32
C ILE A 60 5.63 18.77 11.44
N TYR A 61 5.77 19.23 12.68
CA TYR A 61 4.91 18.73 13.77
C TYR A 61 3.44 19.07 13.59
N ASP A 62 3.12 20.29 13.11
CA ASP A 62 1.75 20.67 12.77
C ASP A 62 1.18 19.73 11.72
N LEU A 63 1.94 19.45 10.65
CA LEU A 63 1.52 18.50 9.60
C LEU A 63 1.23 17.11 10.18
N MET A 64 2.12 16.58 11.01
CA MET A 64 1.90 15.27 11.63
C MET A 64 0.69 15.25 12.55
N LYS A 65 0.46 16.35 13.28
CA LYS A 65 -0.72 16.50 14.14
C LYS A 65 -2.03 16.52 13.32
N GLU A 66 -2.03 17.24 12.19
CA GLU A 66 -3.19 17.25 11.29
C GLU A 66 -3.42 15.87 10.66
N VAL A 67 -2.37 15.16 10.26
CA VAL A 67 -2.49 13.76 9.79
C VAL A 67 -3.15 12.88 10.86
N ASP A 68 -2.69 12.95 12.11
CA ASP A 68 -3.22 12.13 13.20
C ASP A 68 -4.66 12.47 13.58
N SER A 69 -5.07 13.75 13.42
CA SER A 69 -6.40 14.22 13.81
C SER A 69 -7.44 14.15 12.70
N TYR A 70 -7.03 14.39 11.45
CA TYR A 70 -7.94 14.48 10.32
C TYR A 70 -8.13 13.16 9.59
N ILE A 71 -7.06 12.35 9.42
CA ILE A 71 -7.15 11.08 8.68
C ILE A 71 -7.75 10.00 9.58
N PRO A 72 -8.93 9.45 9.24
CA PRO A 72 -9.54 8.41 10.05
C PRO A 72 -8.71 7.12 9.97
N THR A 73 -8.62 6.40 11.08
CA THR A 73 -8.03 5.06 11.08
C THR A 73 -8.87 4.13 10.21
N PRO A 74 -8.30 3.51 9.17
CA PRO A 74 -9.06 2.63 8.27
C PRO A 74 -9.57 1.39 9.02
N GLU A 75 -10.80 0.99 8.70
CA GLU A 75 -11.34 -0.28 9.18
C GLU A 75 -10.54 -1.44 8.59
N ARG A 76 -10.13 -2.38 9.44
CA ARG A 76 -9.39 -3.57 9.04
C ARG A 76 -10.32 -4.77 9.00
N GLU A 77 -10.39 -5.46 7.87
CA GLU A 77 -11.23 -6.64 7.66
C GLU A 77 -10.62 -7.89 8.32
N THR A 78 -10.48 -7.88 9.63
CA THR A 78 -9.84 -8.95 10.41
C THR A 78 -10.72 -10.18 10.62
N ASP A 79 -12.03 -10.04 10.49
CA ASP A 79 -13.05 -11.08 10.61
C ASP A 79 -13.20 -11.96 9.36
N LYS A 80 -12.61 -11.53 8.23
CA LYS A 80 -12.62 -12.29 6.99
C LYS A 80 -11.50 -13.33 6.94
N THR A 81 -11.65 -14.28 6.05
CA THR A 81 -10.65 -15.31 5.78
C THR A 81 -9.34 -14.69 5.29
N PHE A 82 -8.21 -15.10 5.86
CA PHE A 82 -6.89 -14.56 5.54
C PHE A 82 -6.56 -14.62 4.05
N LEU A 83 -6.00 -13.52 3.55
CA LEU A 83 -5.49 -13.41 2.19
C LEU A 83 -4.40 -12.34 2.10
N MET A 84 -3.27 -12.71 1.46
CA MET A 84 -2.14 -11.83 1.19
C MET A 84 -1.61 -12.07 -0.23
N ALA A 85 -1.51 -11.02 -1.02
CA ALA A 85 -0.86 -11.08 -2.33
C ALA A 85 0.67 -11.04 -2.17
N VAL A 86 1.39 -11.89 -2.90
CA VAL A 86 2.86 -11.91 -2.89
C VAL A 86 3.41 -10.79 -3.75
N GLU A 87 4.24 -9.93 -3.17
CA GLU A 87 4.91 -8.81 -3.83
C GLU A 87 6.36 -9.14 -4.17
N ASP A 88 7.09 -9.75 -3.23
CA ASP A 88 8.49 -10.15 -3.42
C ASP A 88 8.79 -11.45 -2.67
N VAL A 89 9.87 -12.14 -3.11
CA VAL A 89 10.30 -13.42 -2.54
C VAL A 89 11.81 -13.46 -2.41
N PHE A 90 12.29 -13.80 -1.22
CA PHE A 90 13.72 -14.01 -0.98
C PHE A 90 13.96 -15.19 -0.03
N SER A 91 15.18 -15.69 -0.02
CA SER A 91 15.59 -16.78 0.86
C SER A 91 16.49 -16.25 1.95
N ILE A 92 16.27 -16.74 3.18
CA ILE A 92 17.17 -16.52 4.31
C ILE A 92 17.92 -17.83 4.55
N THR A 93 19.25 -17.81 4.40
CA THR A 93 20.10 -18.98 4.60
C THR A 93 19.87 -19.61 5.99
N GLY A 94 19.52 -20.90 6.01
CA GLY A 94 19.26 -21.64 7.25
C GLY A 94 17.89 -21.40 7.89
N ARG A 95 17.07 -20.48 7.35
CA ARG A 95 15.73 -20.21 7.90
C ARG A 95 14.59 -20.59 6.96
N GLY A 96 14.74 -20.40 5.66
CA GLY A 96 13.72 -20.75 4.65
C GLY A 96 13.43 -19.65 3.66
N THR A 97 12.29 -19.75 3.00
CA THR A 97 11.80 -18.80 2.00
C THR A 97 10.85 -17.80 2.66
N VAL A 98 11.06 -16.50 2.37
CA VAL A 98 10.20 -15.42 2.83
C VAL A 98 9.45 -14.84 1.64
N ALA A 99 8.13 -14.80 1.75
CA ALA A 99 7.27 -14.04 0.86
C ALA A 99 6.83 -12.76 1.56
N THR A 100 6.97 -11.62 0.91
CA THR A 100 6.50 -10.32 1.42
C THR A 100 5.26 -9.87 0.68
N GLY A 101 4.44 -9.11 1.37
CA GLY A 101 3.24 -8.51 0.80
C GLY A 101 2.40 -7.82 1.85
N ARG A 102 1.33 -7.19 1.37
CA ARG A 102 0.31 -6.62 2.23
C ARG A 102 -0.79 -7.63 2.51
N VAL A 103 -1.15 -7.78 3.77
CA VAL A 103 -2.33 -8.55 4.15
C VAL A 103 -3.58 -7.80 3.69
N GLU A 104 -4.33 -8.37 2.76
CA GLU A 104 -5.56 -7.74 2.23
C GLU A 104 -6.71 -7.87 3.23
N ARG A 105 -6.84 -9.03 3.88
CA ARG A 105 -7.91 -9.33 4.84
C ARG A 105 -7.53 -10.48 5.77
N GLY A 106 -8.24 -10.58 6.88
CA GLY A 106 -8.09 -11.65 7.86
C GLY A 106 -6.90 -11.49 8.79
N VAL A 107 -6.61 -12.55 9.50
CA VAL A 107 -5.52 -12.68 10.47
C VAL A 107 -4.73 -13.95 10.16
N LEU A 108 -3.41 -13.90 10.32
CA LEU A 108 -2.53 -15.05 10.19
C LEU A 108 -1.61 -15.12 11.40
N LYS A 109 -1.47 -16.31 11.98
CA LYS A 109 -0.58 -16.56 13.12
C LYS A 109 0.61 -17.44 12.74
N THR A 110 1.67 -17.33 13.52
CA THR A 110 2.80 -18.26 13.40
C THR A 110 2.36 -19.69 13.69
N ASN A 111 2.98 -20.66 13.01
CA ASN A 111 2.69 -22.09 13.04
C ASN A 111 1.34 -22.49 12.39
N GLU A 112 0.61 -21.59 11.80
CA GLU A 112 -0.53 -21.93 10.96
C GLU A 112 -0.10 -22.46 9.59
N THR A 113 -0.99 -23.21 8.95
CA THR A 113 -0.86 -23.67 7.57
C THR A 113 -1.62 -22.73 6.63
N VAL A 114 -1.04 -22.46 5.48
CA VAL A 114 -1.64 -21.64 4.43
C VAL A 114 -1.51 -22.33 3.09
N ASP A 115 -2.37 -21.99 2.16
CA ASP A 115 -2.24 -22.37 0.76
C ASP A 115 -1.53 -21.28 -0.04
N LEU A 116 -0.54 -21.70 -0.81
CA LEU A 116 0.10 -20.90 -1.83
C LEU A 116 -0.63 -21.16 -3.16
N VAL A 117 -1.37 -20.17 -3.65
CA VAL A 117 -2.27 -20.30 -4.80
C VAL A 117 -1.83 -19.39 -5.93
N GLY A 118 -1.92 -19.84 -7.17
CA GLY A 118 -1.65 -19.03 -8.36
C GLY A 118 -1.05 -19.79 -9.51
N LEU A 119 0.08 -19.37 -10.05
CA LEU A 119 0.70 -19.74 -11.32
C LEU A 119 1.10 -21.24 -11.50
N GLY A 120 0.68 -22.10 -10.62
CA GLY A 120 0.93 -23.55 -10.64
C GLY A 120 -0.04 -24.29 -9.74
N ASP A 121 0.32 -25.50 -9.34
CA ASP A 121 -0.46 -26.30 -8.40
C ASP A 121 -0.48 -25.64 -7.02
N THR A 122 -1.64 -25.63 -6.39
CA THR A 122 -1.78 -25.13 -5.01
C THR A 122 -0.95 -25.98 -4.05
N LYS A 123 -0.12 -25.31 -3.24
CA LYS A 123 0.73 -25.96 -2.23
C LYS A 123 0.32 -25.54 -0.84
N ASN A 124 0.18 -26.52 0.04
CA ASN A 124 -0.03 -26.27 1.46
C ASN A 124 1.33 -26.13 2.16
N VAL A 125 1.56 -25.01 2.84
CA VAL A 125 2.84 -24.67 3.47
C VAL A 125 2.63 -24.18 4.90
N THR A 126 3.66 -24.31 5.74
CA THR A 126 3.60 -23.88 7.14
C THR A 126 4.29 -22.54 7.32
N VAL A 127 3.64 -21.62 7.99
CA VAL A 127 4.19 -20.34 8.44
C VAL A 127 5.06 -20.56 9.67
N THR A 128 6.35 -20.30 9.58
CA THR A 128 7.29 -20.49 10.69
C THR A 128 7.71 -19.19 11.36
N GLY A 129 7.34 -18.04 10.80
CA GLY A 129 7.62 -16.75 11.38
C GLY A 129 6.93 -15.65 10.58
N LEU A 130 6.68 -14.55 11.29
CA LEU A 130 6.13 -13.30 10.76
C LEU A 130 7.04 -12.17 11.19
N GLU A 131 7.38 -11.27 10.28
CA GLU A 131 8.27 -10.15 10.57
C GLU A 131 7.79 -8.88 9.87
N MET A 132 7.76 -7.78 10.60
CA MET A 132 7.44 -6.44 10.10
C MET A 132 8.40 -5.42 10.73
N PHE A 133 9.05 -4.60 9.89
CA PHE A 133 10.04 -3.58 10.34
C PHE A 133 11.12 -4.15 11.28
N GLN A 134 11.65 -5.33 10.93
CA GLN A 134 12.67 -6.07 11.72
C GLN A 134 12.19 -6.52 13.11
N LYS A 135 10.88 -6.55 13.33
CA LYS A 135 10.27 -7.08 14.55
C LYS A 135 9.52 -8.37 14.25
N THR A 136 9.78 -9.41 15.02
CA THR A 136 9.02 -10.66 14.95
C THR A 136 7.64 -10.45 15.55
N LEU A 137 6.63 -10.99 14.87
CA LEU A 137 5.23 -10.94 15.28
C LEU A 137 4.71 -12.34 15.58
N ASP A 138 3.78 -12.46 16.52
CA ASP A 138 3.01 -13.68 16.76
C ASP A 138 1.86 -13.83 15.77
N GLU A 139 1.28 -12.71 15.35
CA GLU A 139 0.22 -12.64 14.35
C GLU A 139 0.35 -11.38 13.49
N THR A 140 -0.23 -11.42 12.29
CA THR A 140 -0.40 -10.28 11.38
C THR A 140 -1.86 -10.15 10.98
N VAL A 141 -2.30 -8.92 10.72
CA VAL A 141 -3.70 -8.59 10.45
C VAL A 141 -3.85 -7.81 9.15
N ALA A 142 -5.07 -7.75 8.64
CA ALA A 142 -5.43 -6.94 7.47
C ALA A 142 -4.80 -5.54 7.54
N GLY A 143 -4.15 -5.11 6.45
CA GLY A 143 -3.46 -3.83 6.33
C GLY A 143 -1.97 -3.86 6.67
N ASP A 144 -1.45 -4.91 7.30
CA ASP A 144 -0.02 -5.02 7.61
C ASP A 144 0.80 -5.35 6.36
N ASN A 145 1.97 -4.73 6.21
CA ASN A 145 3.00 -5.17 5.28
C ASN A 145 3.96 -6.09 6.02
N VAL A 146 3.99 -7.36 5.66
CA VAL A 146 4.66 -8.40 6.43
C VAL A 146 5.52 -9.32 5.57
N GLY A 147 6.62 -9.79 6.14
CA GLY A 147 7.37 -10.92 5.63
C GLY A 147 6.90 -12.21 6.30
N VAL A 148 6.42 -13.14 5.49
CA VAL A 148 5.95 -14.46 5.95
C VAL A 148 7.01 -15.49 5.66
N LEU A 149 7.62 -16.05 6.70
CA LEU A 149 8.61 -17.12 6.60
C LEU A 149 7.89 -18.46 6.42
N LEU A 150 8.14 -19.11 5.30
CA LEU A 150 7.47 -20.33 4.87
C LEU A 150 8.44 -21.54 4.94
N ARG A 151 7.95 -22.66 5.41
CA ARG A 151 8.65 -23.93 5.42
C ARG A 151 7.99 -24.91 4.44
N GLY A 152 8.85 -25.68 3.74
CA GLY A 152 8.38 -26.70 2.80
C GLY A 152 8.25 -26.19 1.36
N VAL A 153 8.75 -25.00 1.08
CA VAL A 153 8.74 -24.39 -0.26
C VAL A 153 10.06 -23.69 -0.54
N GLN A 154 10.54 -23.80 -1.79
CA GLN A 154 11.75 -23.13 -2.27
C GLN A 154 11.39 -21.77 -2.90
N LYS A 155 12.40 -20.88 -3.03
CA LYS A 155 12.20 -19.56 -3.60
C LYS A 155 11.65 -19.57 -5.02
N ASP A 156 12.10 -20.50 -5.85
CA ASP A 156 11.69 -20.68 -7.24
C ASP A 156 10.27 -21.24 -7.43
N GLU A 157 9.67 -21.73 -6.35
CA GLU A 157 8.29 -22.20 -6.31
C GLU A 157 7.28 -21.11 -5.94
N ILE A 158 7.76 -19.93 -5.53
CA ILE A 158 6.91 -18.77 -5.21
C ILE A 158 7.26 -17.63 -6.17
N GLN A 159 6.25 -16.99 -6.71
CA GLN A 159 6.42 -15.87 -7.62
C GLN A 159 5.50 -14.71 -7.21
N ARG A 160 5.91 -13.50 -7.56
CA ARG A 160 5.06 -12.32 -7.50
C ARG A 160 3.76 -12.58 -8.26
N GLY A 161 2.63 -12.18 -7.71
CA GLY A 161 1.30 -12.42 -8.26
C GLY A 161 0.61 -13.67 -7.72
N MET A 162 1.34 -14.59 -7.08
CA MET A 162 0.71 -15.65 -6.30
C MET A 162 0.08 -15.08 -5.02
N VAL A 163 -0.78 -15.87 -4.38
CA VAL A 163 -1.52 -15.47 -3.19
C VAL A 163 -1.29 -16.48 -2.09
N ILE A 164 -1.05 -15.99 -0.88
CA ILE A 164 -1.07 -16.80 0.34
C ILE A 164 -2.45 -16.63 0.97
N ALA A 165 -3.15 -17.73 1.19
CA ALA A 165 -4.51 -17.73 1.68
C ALA A 165 -4.74 -18.81 2.76
N ALA A 166 -5.81 -18.65 3.52
CA ALA A 166 -6.24 -19.73 4.42
C ALA A 166 -6.55 -21.01 3.62
N PRO A 167 -6.28 -22.20 4.18
CA PRO A 167 -6.45 -23.46 3.45
C PRO A 167 -7.85 -23.61 2.85
N ASN A 168 -7.91 -24.00 1.58
CA ASN A 168 -9.14 -24.23 0.81
C ASN A 168 -10.10 -23.04 0.74
N SER A 169 -9.60 -21.81 0.89
CA SER A 169 -10.44 -20.60 0.90
C SER A 169 -10.60 -19.94 -0.45
N ILE A 170 -9.70 -20.21 -1.39
CA ILE A 170 -9.72 -19.67 -2.76
C ILE A 170 -9.24 -20.70 -3.76
N GLU A 171 -9.70 -20.54 -5.02
CA GLU A 171 -9.27 -21.35 -6.16
C GLU A 171 -8.86 -20.41 -7.32
N PRO A 172 -7.84 -20.76 -8.12
CA PRO A 172 -7.48 -20.00 -9.30
C PRO A 172 -8.47 -20.25 -10.44
N HIS A 173 -8.81 -19.21 -11.19
CA HIS A 173 -9.71 -19.28 -12.32
C HIS A 173 -9.03 -18.83 -13.60
N THR A 174 -9.16 -19.59 -14.69
CA THR A 174 -8.64 -19.24 -16.02
C THR A 174 -9.67 -18.58 -16.92
N LYS A 175 -10.96 -18.68 -16.54
CA LYS A 175 -12.07 -18.06 -17.25
C LYS A 175 -12.94 -17.32 -16.26
N PHE A 176 -13.25 -16.07 -16.58
CA PHE A 176 -14.08 -15.22 -15.73
C PHE A 176 -14.86 -14.23 -16.61
N GLU A 177 -15.91 -13.70 -16.05
CA GLU A 177 -16.65 -12.55 -16.60
C GLU A 177 -16.37 -11.33 -15.75
N ALA A 178 -16.21 -10.18 -16.39
CA ALA A 178 -15.92 -8.94 -15.69
C ALA A 178 -16.75 -7.78 -16.25
N GLN A 179 -17.19 -6.90 -15.39
CA GLN A 179 -17.72 -5.61 -15.78
C GLN A 179 -16.54 -4.65 -15.92
N VAL A 180 -16.43 -4.01 -17.08
CA VAL A 180 -15.32 -3.11 -17.39
C VAL A 180 -15.85 -1.68 -17.54
N TYR A 181 -15.30 -0.75 -16.78
CA TYR A 181 -15.46 0.68 -16.99
C TYR A 181 -14.33 1.19 -17.89
N VAL A 182 -14.71 1.75 -19.05
CA VAL A 182 -13.73 2.27 -20.01
C VAL A 182 -13.66 3.78 -19.83
N LEU A 183 -12.50 4.28 -19.36
CA LEU A 183 -12.26 5.70 -19.20
C LEU A 183 -12.47 6.45 -20.53
N THR A 184 -13.16 7.57 -20.49
CA THR A 184 -13.34 8.46 -21.63
C THR A 184 -12.03 9.20 -21.97
N LYS A 185 -11.99 9.88 -23.12
CA LYS A 185 -10.85 10.69 -23.51
C LYS A 185 -10.60 11.84 -22.52
N GLU A 186 -11.66 12.43 -21.98
CA GLU A 186 -11.62 13.53 -21.01
C GLU A 186 -11.07 13.09 -19.66
N GLU A 187 -11.30 11.83 -19.29
CA GLU A 187 -10.74 11.21 -18.10
C GLU A 187 -9.28 10.70 -18.32
N GLY A 188 -8.64 11.07 -19.43
CA GLY A 188 -7.31 10.58 -19.77
C GLY A 188 -7.29 9.16 -20.36
N GLY A 189 -8.45 8.63 -20.69
CA GLY A 189 -8.61 7.30 -21.22
C GLY A 189 -8.36 7.18 -22.72
N ARG A 190 -8.70 6.01 -23.22
CA ARG A 190 -8.49 5.64 -24.62
C ARG A 190 -9.47 6.38 -25.54
N HIS A 191 -8.97 6.90 -26.66
CA HIS A 191 -9.76 7.58 -27.71
C HIS A 191 -9.91 6.78 -29.00
N THR A 192 -9.31 5.57 -29.06
CA THR A 192 -9.46 4.66 -30.20
C THR A 192 -10.32 3.46 -29.83
N PRO A 193 -11.27 3.02 -30.70
CA PRO A 193 -12.08 1.86 -30.41
C PRO A 193 -11.23 0.58 -30.34
N PHE A 194 -11.74 -0.42 -29.65
CA PHE A 194 -11.22 -1.78 -29.67
C PHE A 194 -12.30 -2.75 -30.16
N PHE A 195 -11.86 -3.89 -30.68
CA PHE A 195 -12.71 -4.84 -31.38
C PHE A 195 -12.63 -6.22 -30.72
N PRO A 196 -13.55 -7.13 -31.03
CA PRO A 196 -13.47 -8.51 -30.57
C PRO A 196 -12.10 -9.13 -30.84
N GLY A 197 -11.54 -9.81 -29.85
CA GLY A 197 -10.18 -10.37 -29.91
C GLY A 197 -9.09 -9.43 -29.43
N TYR A 198 -9.43 -8.22 -28.95
CA TYR A 198 -8.48 -7.34 -28.29
C TYR A 198 -7.91 -8.02 -27.03
N ARG A 199 -6.57 -7.98 -26.89
CA ARG A 199 -5.86 -8.58 -25.77
C ARG A 199 -5.03 -7.51 -25.08
N PRO A 200 -5.63 -6.73 -24.16
CA PRO A 200 -4.90 -5.77 -23.35
C PRO A 200 -4.08 -6.48 -22.27
N GLN A 201 -3.09 -5.79 -21.76
CA GLN A 201 -2.42 -6.16 -20.53
C GLN A 201 -3.33 -5.78 -19.34
N PHE A 202 -3.54 -6.72 -18.43
CA PHE A 202 -4.26 -6.47 -17.19
C PHE A 202 -3.30 -6.49 -16.01
N TYR A 203 -3.55 -5.61 -15.06
CA TYR A 203 -2.88 -5.65 -13.76
C TYR A 203 -3.85 -6.21 -12.73
N VAL A 204 -3.49 -7.35 -12.14
CA VAL A 204 -4.31 -8.01 -11.12
C VAL A 204 -3.47 -8.15 -9.86
N ARG A 205 -3.85 -7.46 -8.78
CA ARG A 205 -3.06 -7.35 -7.55
C ARG A 205 -1.63 -6.91 -7.83
N THR A 206 -0.67 -7.81 -7.67
CA THR A 206 0.75 -7.48 -7.70
C THR A 206 1.46 -7.85 -9.01
N THR A 207 0.74 -8.40 -9.98
CA THR A 207 1.30 -8.80 -11.28
C THR A 207 0.44 -8.39 -12.46
N ASP A 208 1.02 -8.39 -13.65
CA ASP A 208 0.35 -8.24 -14.93
C ASP A 208 0.10 -9.59 -15.60
N VAL A 209 -0.95 -9.66 -16.42
CA VAL A 209 -1.40 -10.83 -17.17
C VAL A 209 -1.84 -10.45 -18.58
#